data_e92f15597998bbc852b2ba99a1fbaa02
#
_entry.id   e92f15597998bbc852b2ba99a1fbaa02
#
_cell.length_a   1.000
_cell.length_b   1.000
_cell.length_c   1.000
_cell.angle_alpha   90.00
_cell.angle_beta   90.00
_cell.angle_gamma   90.00
#
_symmetry.space_group_name_H-M   'P 1'
#
loop_
_entity.id
_entity.type
_entity.pdbx_description
1 polymer ?
#
loop_
_entity_poly.entity_id
_entity_poly.type
_entity_poly.pdbx_seq_one_letter_code
_entity_poly.pdbx_strand_id
1 'polypeptide(L)'
;MSFDVLQEIMSQDDDETLEDAELIEGLFEINAKEVLADFGGRTPSSLRRFLADRGDSMDLMFSYSIISRKGFAYFLPSINDYARSPESESDCGLPGPFAHAIKNQLRINPAAIFNVRDQVESLSEYILGHLAKFDLDDEWQRETSHEFEAILEILRRNKIAEQDAPSNR
;
A
#
# COMPACT_ATOMS: atom_id res chain seq x y z
N MET A 1 -23.70 -27.60 11.06
CA MET A 1 -22.75 -26.55 11.46
C MET A 1 -23.53 -25.24 11.45
N SER A 2 -23.69 -24.60 12.60
CA SER A 2 -24.52 -23.39 12.72
C SER A 2 -23.79 -22.20 12.14
N PHE A 3 -24.52 -21.25 11.53
CA PHE A 3 -24.00 -20.02 10.95
C PHE A 3 -23.21 -19.18 11.99
N ASP A 4 -23.59 -19.28 13.27
CA ASP A 4 -22.94 -18.60 14.39
C ASP A 4 -21.49 -19.10 14.65
N VAL A 5 -21.21 -20.38 14.40
CA VAL A 5 -19.87 -20.96 14.56
C VAL A 5 -18.92 -20.48 13.44
N LEU A 6 -19.44 -20.24 12.25
CA LEU A 6 -18.64 -19.68 11.15
C LEU A 6 -18.35 -18.18 11.36
N GLN A 7 -19.26 -17.44 11.98
CA GLN A 7 -19.02 -16.04 12.35
C GLN A 7 -18.00 -15.91 13.49
N GLU A 8 -18.00 -16.84 14.44
CA GLU A 8 -17.05 -16.86 15.55
C GLU A 8 -15.63 -17.26 15.09
N ILE A 9 -15.52 -18.16 14.08
CA ILE A 9 -14.23 -18.54 13.47
C ILE A 9 -13.67 -17.42 12.58
N MET A 10 -14.52 -16.60 11.96
CA MET A 10 -14.12 -15.44 11.15
C MET A 10 -13.83 -14.19 11.98
N SER A 11 -14.10 -14.19 13.28
CA SER A 11 -13.86 -13.05 14.19
C SER A 11 -12.58 -13.18 15.03
N GLN A 12 -11.81 -14.24 14.87
CA GLN A 12 -10.44 -14.30 15.36
C GLN A 12 -9.52 -13.68 14.31
N ASP A 13 -9.58 -12.33 14.20
CA ASP A 13 -8.52 -11.54 13.65
C ASP A 13 -7.32 -11.64 14.62
N ASP A 14 -6.50 -12.67 14.45
CA ASP A 14 -5.15 -12.75 15.01
C ASP A 14 -4.21 -11.77 14.26
N ASP A 15 -4.69 -10.55 13.99
CA ASP A 15 -3.91 -9.47 13.44
C ASP A 15 -2.95 -8.97 14.53
N GLU A 16 -1.78 -9.56 14.58
CA GLU A 16 -0.71 -9.12 15.48
C GLU A 16 -0.21 -7.74 15.03
N THR A 17 -0.14 -6.77 15.94
CA THR A 17 0.41 -5.45 15.65
C THR A 17 1.92 -5.54 15.46
N LEU A 18 2.46 -4.80 14.49
CA LEU A 18 3.90 -4.60 14.41
C LEU A 18 4.37 -3.74 15.59
N GLU A 19 5.53 -4.09 16.13
CA GLU A 19 6.18 -3.26 17.12
C GLU A 19 6.58 -1.90 16.51
N ASP A 20 6.50 -0.84 17.30
CA ASP A 20 6.84 0.51 16.87
C ASP A 20 8.26 0.59 16.26
N ALA A 21 9.21 -0.14 16.87
CA ALA A 21 10.59 -0.22 16.36
C ALA A 21 10.68 -0.80 14.94
N GLU A 22 9.80 -1.74 14.59
CA GLU A 22 9.74 -2.34 13.26
C GLU A 22 9.15 -1.40 12.21
N LEU A 23 8.20 -0.54 12.62
CA LEU A 23 7.57 0.44 11.73
C LEU A 23 8.54 1.57 11.34
N ILE A 24 9.44 1.94 12.22
CA ILE A 24 10.34 3.09 12.07
C ILE A 24 11.80 2.70 11.78
N GLU A 25 12.09 1.42 11.54
CA GLU A 25 13.44 0.94 11.27
C GLU A 25 14.10 1.75 10.14
N GLY A 26 15.22 2.37 10.45
CA GLY A 26 15.99 3.17 9.50
C GLY A 26 15.48 4.59 9.24
N LEU A 27 14.48 5.07 9.99
CA LEU A 27 13.94 6.43 9.86
C LEU A 27 14.66 7.44 10.75
N PHE A 28 14.72 8.68 10.29
CA PHE A 28 15.08 9.81 11.14
C PHE A 28 13.95 10.12 12.14
N GLU A 29 14.30 10.70 13.30
CA GLU A 29 13.35 10.95 14.41
C GLU A 29 12.07 11.69 13.99
N ILE A 30 12.18 12.69 13.12
CA ILE A 30 11.03 13.46 12.65
C ILE A 30 10.04 12.59 11.86
N ASN A 31 10.57 11.76 10.96
CA ASN A 31 9.75 10.87 10.13
C ASN A 31 9.17 9.73 10.98
N ALA A 32 9.92 9.25 11.98
CA ALA A 32 9.46 8.22 12.89
C ALA A 32 8.21 8.65 13.66
N LYS A 33 8.15 9.92 14.13
CA LYS A 33 6.97 10.45 14.82
C LYS A 33 5.72 10.47 13.95
N GLU A 34 5.85 10.84 12.68
CA GLU A 34 4.74 10.86 11.73
C GLU A 34 4.24 9.44 11.45
N VAL A 35 5.15 8.51 11.15
CA VAL A 35 4.80 7.10 10.92
C VAL A 35 4.12 6.49 12.13
N LEU A 36 4.61 6.73 13.35
CA LEU A 36 3.99 6.19 14.57
C LEU A 36 2.63 6.82 14.85
N ALA A 37 2.42 8.09 14.53
CA ALA A 37 1.12 8.74 14.69
C ALA A 37 0.06 8.09 13.77
N ASP A 38 0.44 7.70 12.55
CA ASP A 38 -0.48 7.16 11.55
C ASP A 38 -0.63 5.64 11.66
N PHE A 39 0.44 4.91 11.98
CA PHE A 39 0.48 3.44 11.91
C PHE A 39 0.72 2.75 13.25
N GLY A 40 1.26 3.44 14.27
CA GLY A 40 1.58 2.86 15.56
C GLY A 40 0.36 2.21 16.23
N GLY A 41 0.51 0.98 16.71
CA GLY A 41 -0.56 0.21 17.35
C GLY A 41 -1.72 -0.18 16.45
N ARG A 42 -1.62 -0.01 15.12
CA ARG A 42 -2.66 -0.45 14.18
C ARG A 42 -2.38 -1.86 13.66
N THR A 43 -3.47 -2.57 13.44
CA THR A 43 -3.48 -3.81 12.63
C THR A 43 -3.93 -3.48 11.21
N PRO A 44 -3.73 -4.36 10.21
CA PRO A 44 -4.27 -4.21 8.87
C PRO A 44 -5.78 -3.95 8.87
N SER A 45 -6.55 -4.70 9.64
CA SER A 45 -8.00 -4.54 9.75
C SER A 45 -8.39 -3.19 10.35
N SER A 46 -7.67 -2.73 11.38
CA SER A 46 -7.93 -1.42 11.98
C SER A 46 -7.56 -0.27 11.06
N LEU A 47 -6.48 -0.41 10.27
CA LEU A 47 -6.11 0.56 9.25
C LEU A 47 -7.15 0.63 8.13
N ARG A 48 -7.62 -0.53 7.65
CA ARG A 48 -8.67 -0.60 6.64
C ARG A 48 -9.95 0.14 7.07
N ARG A 49 -10.35 -0.07 8.34
CA ARG A 49 -11.50 0.63 8.93
C ARG A 49 -11.25 2.14 9.05
N PHE A 50 -10.08 2.52 9.53
CA PHE A 50 -9.69 3.94 9.64
C PHE A 50 -9.75 4.66 8.28
N LEU A 51 -9.26 4.03 7.20
CA LEU A 51 -9.35 4.59 5.84
C LEU A 51 -10.80 4.75 5.39
N ALA A 52 -11.64 3.73 5.64
CA ALA A 52 -13.05 3.78 5.29
C ALA A 52 -13.83 4.89 6.02
N ASP A 53 -13.55 5.07 7.31
CA ASP A 53 -14.22 6.07 8.15
C ASP A 53 -13.78 7.50 7.78
N ARG A 54 -12.54 7.67 7.32
CA ARG A 54 -11.97 8.99 7.01
C ARG A 54 -12.36 9.49 5.62
N GLY A 55 -12.39 8.60 4.63
CA GLY A 55 -12.70 8.92 3.22
C GLY A 55 -11.66 9.80 2.52
N ASP A 56 -10.52 10.04 3.14
CA ASP A 56 -9.37 10.78 2.60
C ASP A 56 -8.08 10.13 3.10
N SER A 57 -7.29 9.61 2.19
CA SER A 57 -6.06 8.86 2.48
C SER A 57 -4.77 9.65 2.27
N MET A 58 -4.83 10.90 1.83
CA MET A 58 -3.66 11.66 1.36
C MET A 58 -2.54 11.74 2.41
N ASP A 59 -2.85 12.19 3.63
CA ASP A 59 -1.85 12.33 4.69
C ASP A 59 -1.24 11.00 5.07
N LEU A 60 -2.07 9.95 5.17
CA LEU A 60 -1.62 8.61 5.51
C LEU A 60 -0.69 8.04 4.43
N MET A 61 -0.97 8.30 3.14
CA MET A 61 -0.09 7.87 2.04
C MET A 61 1.27 8.57 2.07
N PHE A 62 1.35 9.79 2.60
CA PHE A 62 2.64 10.44 2.82
C PHE A 62 3.49 9.66 3.83
N SER A 63 2.96 9.35 5.02
CA SER A 63 3.63 8.52 6.02
C SER A 63 3.93 7.11 5.48
N TYR A 64 3.04 6.54 4.67
CA TYR A 64 3.26 5.26 4.00
C TYR A 64 4.43 5.29 3.01
N SER A 65 4.71 6.43 2.39
CA SER A 65 5.83 6.59 1.47
C SER A 65 7.21 6.43 2.13
N ILE A 66 7.30 6.64 3.43
CA ILE A 66 8.54 6.62 4.21
C ILE A 66 8.61 5.49 5.24
N ILE A 67 7.53 4.72 5.41
CA ILE A 67 7.47 3.61 6.39
C ILE A 67 8.57 2.57 6.13
N SER A 68 8.95 1.81 7.14
CA SER A 68 9.92 0.72 7.00
C SER A 68 9.48 -0.34 5.96
N ARG A 69 10.42 -1.18 5.52
CA ARG A 69 10.13 -2.31 4.63
C ARG A 69 9.07 -3.24 5.19
N LYS A 70 9.16 -3.57 6.49
CA LYS A 70 8.17 -4.42 7.16
C LYS A 70 6.81 -3.76 7.21
N GLY A 71 6.74 -2.50 7.63
CA GLY A 71 5.51 -1.73 7.67
C GLY A 71 4.85 -1.59 6.31
N PHE A 72 5.64 -1.34 5.24
CA PHE A 72 5.11 -1.28 3.88
C PHE A 72 4.41 -2.58 3.48
N ALA A 73 5.09 -3.72 3.64
CA ALA A 73 4.54 -5.03 3.30
C ALA A 73 3.33 -5.40 4.18
N TYR A 74 3.37 -5.05 5.47
CA TYR A 74 2.34 -5.38 6.44
C TYR A 74 1.02 -4.65 6.17
N PHE A 75 1.07 -3.36 5.80
CA PHE A 75 -0.13 -2.57 5.56
C PHE A 75 -0.63 -2.55 4.11
N LEU A 76 0.16 -3.06 3.15
CA LEU A 76 -0.24 -3.10 1.74
C LEU A 76 -1.59 -3.80 1.49
N PRO A 77 -1.91 -4.95 2.15
CA PRO A 77 -3.22 -5.57 2.01
C PRO A 77 -4.37 -4.65 2.40
N SER A 78 -4.24 -3.87 3.47
CA SER A 78 -5.28 -2.93 3.92
C SER A 78 -5.55 -1.83 2.90
N ILE A 79 -4.49 -1.30 2.30
CA ILE A 79 -4.58 -0.29 1.25
C ILE A 79 -5.22 -0.89 -0.01
N ASN A 80 -4.84 -2.13 -0.38
CA ASN A 80 -5.43 -2.84 -1.50
C ASN A 80 -6.94 -3.07 -1.29
N ASP A 81 -7.34 -3.54 -0.12
CA ASP A 81 -8.74 -3.81 0.20
C ASP A 81 -9.56 -2.51 0.24
N TYR A 82 -8.99 -1.44 0.79
CA TYR A 82 -9.62 -0.12 0.76
C TYR A 82 -9.79 0.39 -0.68
N ALA A 83 -8.73 0.37 -1.48
CA ALA A 83 -8.78 0.86 -2.86
C ALA A 83 -9.86 0.16 -3.71
N ARG A 84 -10.09 -1.13 -3.45
CA ARG A 84 -11.09 -1.94 -4.17
C ARG A 84 -12.51 -1.81 -3.62
N SER A 85 -12.65 -1.26 -2.44
CA SER A 85 -13.94 -1.15 -1.76
C SER A 85 -14.77 0.06 -2.25
N PRO A 86 -16.08 0.07 -2.01
CA PRO A 86 -16.91 1.23 -2.32
C PRO A 86 -16.53 2.49 -1.53
N GLU A 87 -15.98 2.34 -0.33
CA GLU A 87 -15.65 3.46 0.56
C GLU A 87 -14.50 4.33 0.04
N SER A 88 -13.70 3.83 -0.92
CA SER A 88 -12.67 4.63 -1.60
C SER A 88 -13.20 5.42 -2.80
N GLU A 89 -14.51 5.35 -3.09
CA GLU A 89 -15.10 6.15 -4.14
C GLU A 89 -14.97 7.63 -3.82
N SER A 90 -14.50 8.40 -4.79
CA SER A 90 -14.17 9.83 -4.65
C SER A 90 -12.99 10.18 -3.71
N ASP A 91 -12.20 9.20 -3.23
CA ASP A 91 -10.95 9.48 -2.52
C ASP A 91 -9.84 9.87 -3.50
N CYS A 92 -9.79 11.14 -3.89
CA CYS A 92 -8.73 11.68 -4.76
C CYS A 92 -7.33 11.64 -4.11
N GLY A 93 -7.25 11.46 -2.80
CA GLY A 93 -6.02 11.36 -2.03
C GLY A 93 -5.29 10.02 -2.17
N LEU A 94 -5.92 8.99 -2.76
CA LEU A 94 -5.32 7.67 -2.86
C LEU A 94 -4.40 7.48 -4.08
N PRO A 95 -4.82 7.70 -5.34
CA PRO A 95 -4.06 7.25 -6.50
C PRO A 95 -2.67 7.88 -6.63
N GLY A 96 -2.59 9.20 -6.72
CA GLY A 96 -1.33 9.93 -6.88
C GLY A 96 -0.37 9.73 -5.70
N PRO A 97 -0.81 9.96 -4.45
CA PRO A 97 0.02 9.72 -3.26
C PRO A 97 0.49 8.26 -3.12
N PHE A 98 -0.32 7.26 -3.51
CA PHE A 98 0.12 5.87 -3.52
C PHE A 98 1.19 5.61 -4.59
N ALA A 99 1.04 6.13 -5.81
CA ALA A 99 2.09 6.07 -6.83
C ALA A 99 3.39 6.71 -6.33
N HIS A 100 3.29 7.88 -5.67
CA HIS A 100 4.42 8.54 -5.03
C HIS A 100 5.06 7.65 -3.95
N ALA A 101 4.26 6.99 -3.12
CA ALA A 101 4.77 6.09 -2.08
C ALA A 101 5.60 4.94 -2.68
N ILE A 102 5.12 4.29 -3.76
CA ILE A 102 5.86 3.25 -4.46
C ILE A 102 7.18 3.81 -5.03
N LYS A 103 7.15 4.93 -5.71
CA LYS A 103 8.34 5.56 -6.31
C LYS A 103 9.37 5.94 -5.24
N ASN A 104 8.91 6.47 -4.11
CA ASN A 104 9.81 6.80 -3.01
C ASN A 104 10.45 5.54 -2.42
N GLN A 105 9.69 4.48 -2.17
CA GLN A 105 10.22 3.20 -1.70
C GLN A 105 11.19 2.57 -2.70
N LEU A 106 10.90 2.62 -4.00
CA LEU A 106 11.85 2.16 -5.03
C LEU A 106 13.19 2.91 -4.98
N ARG A 107 13.15 4.18 -4.60
CA ARG A 107 14.35 5.02 -4.49
C ARG A 107 15.14 4.77 -3.21
N ILE A 108 14.47 4.67 -2.05
CA ILE A 108 15.12 4.60 -0.73
C ILE A 108 15.32 3.17 -0.24
N ASN A 109 14.40 2.26 -0.56
CA ASN A 109 14.41 0.88 -0.10
C ASN A 109 13.73 -0.06 -1.13
N PRO A 110 14.35 -0.30 -2.29
CA PRO A 110 13.74 -1.09 -3.37
C PRO A 110 13.25 -2.47 -2.93
N ALA A 111 13.91 -3.08 -1.93
CA ALA A 111 13.51 -4.38 -1.39
C ALA A 111 12.10 -4.35 -0.75
N ALA A 112 11.63 -3.19 -0.28
CA ALA A 112 10.26 -3.04 0.22
C ALA A 112 9.23 -3.35 -0.87
N ILE A 113 9.50 -2.91 -2.08
CA ILE A 113 8.62 -3.13 -3.24
C ILE A 113 8.80 -4.53 -3.82
N PHE A 114 10.05 -4.97 -4.07
CA PHE A 114 10.28 -6.25 -4.74
C PHE A 114 9.86 -7.45 -3.92
N ASN A 115 9.86 -7.38 -2.59
CA ASN A 115 9.34 -8.44 -1.72
C ASN A 115 7.83 -8.66 -1.85
N VAL A 116 7.08 -7.63 -2.23
CA VAL A 116 5.60 -7.65 -2.41
C VAL A 116 5.19 -7.25 -3.82
N ARG A 117 6.09 -7.46 -4.78
CA ARG A 117 5.95 -6.99 -6.17
C ARG A 117 4.60 -7.32 -6.78
N ASP A 118 4.17 -8.58 -6.71
CA ASP A 118 2.93 -9.02 -7.35
C ASP A 118 1.69 -8.32 -6.75
N GLN A 119 1.74 -7.98 -5.46
CA GLN A 119 0.67 -7.22 -4.81
C GLN A 119 0.68 -5.75 -5.25
N VAL A 120 1.85 -5.13 -5.33
CA VAL A 120 2.02 -3.75 -5.82
C VAL A 120 1.60 -3.66 -7.29
N GLU A 121 2.02 -4.62 -8.14
CA GLU A 121 1.63 -4.70 -9.55
C GLU A 121 0.10 -4.80 -9.69
N SER A 122 -0.52 -5.75 -8.99
CA SER A 122 -1.98 -5.95 -9.02
C SER A 122 -2.78 -4.73 -8.56
N LEU A 123 -2.33 -4.05 -7.50
CA LEU A 123 -3.00 -2.85 -7.00
C LEU A 123 -2.79 -1.66 -7.96
N SER A 124 -1.58 -1.50 -8.51
CA SER A 124 -1.28 -0.46 -9.49
C SER A 124 -2.11 -0.61 -10.77
N GLU A 125 -2.26 -1.83 -11.28
CA GLU A 125 -3.12 -2.14 -12.42
C GLU A 125 -4.59 -1.85 -12.12
N TYR A 126 -5.05 -2.21 -10.92
CA TYR A 126 -6.41 -1.92 -10.49
C TYR A 126 -6.70 -0.41 -10.46
N ILE A 127 -5.84 0.37 -9.79
CA ILE A 127 -6.02 1.83 -9.69
C ILE A 127 -5.97 2.46 -11.08
N LEU A 128 -5.00 2.10 -11.91
CA LEU A 128 -4.86 2.60 -13.28
C LEU A 128 -6.11 2.32 -14.13
N GLY A 129 -6.72 1.15 -13.99
CA GLY A 129 -7.94 0.76 -14.68
C GLY A 129 -9.22 1.43 -14.14
N HIS A 130 -9.15 2.10 -12.98
CA HIS A 130 -10.32 2.64 -12.28
C HIS A 130 -10.12 4.10 -11.83
N LEU A 131 -9.27 4.88 -12.49
CA LEU A 131 -8.97 6.27 -12.09
C LEU A 131 -10.23 7.15 -11.96
N ALA A 132 -11.22 6.94 -12.81
CA ALA A 132 -12.48 7.66 -12.74
C ALA A 132 -13.27 7.45 -11.43
N LYS A 133 -12.99 6.36 -10.69
CA LYS A 133 -13.58 6.06 -9.38
C LYS A 133 -13.17 7.08 -8.32
N PHE A 134 -11.98 7.65 -8.44
CA PHE A 134 -11.33 8.47 -7.41
C PHE A 134 -11.53 9.98 -7.59
N ASP A 135 -12.44 10.39 -8.48
CA ASP A 135 -12.84 11.80 -8.70
C ASP A 135 -11.64 12.75 -8.98
N LEU A 136 -10.68 12.27 -9.75
CA LEU A 136 -9.56 13.06 -10.21
C LEU A 136 -9.98 13.91 -11.43
N ASP A 137 -9.51 15.15 -11.52
CA ASP A 137 -9.64 15.92 -12.76
C ASP A 137 -8.78 15.32 -13.90
N ASP A 138 -9.00 15.80 -15.13
CA ASP A 138 -8.35 15.25 -16.33
C ASP A 138 -6.83 15.39 -16.32
N GLU A 139 -6.28 16.41 -15.67
CA GLU A 139 -4.84 16.64 -15.56
C GLU A 139 -4.23 15.64 -14.59
N TRP A 140 -4.80 15.52 -13.40
CA TRP A 140 -4.36 14.56 -12.38
C TRP A 140 -4.53 13.11 -12.84
N GLN A 141 -5.60 12.79 -13.58
CA GLN A 141 -5.76 11.45 -14.16
C GLN A 141 -4.61 11.11 -15.12
N ARG A 142 -4.23 12.06 -16.00
CA ARG A 142 -3.12 11.84 -16.93
C ARG A 142 -1.79 11.66 -16.22
N GLU A 143 -1.47 12.54 -15.26
CA GLU A 143 -0.23 12.46 -14.50
C GLU A 143 -0.13 11.14 -13.73
N THR A 144 -1.18 10.81 -13.00
CA THR A 144 -1.26 9.56 -12.23
C THR A 144 -1.17 8.32 -13.12
N SER A 145 -1.81 8.35 -14.29
CA SER A 145 -1.71 7.28 -15.29
C SER A 145 -0.26 7.05 -15.70
N HIS A 146 0.46 8.11 -16.09
CA HIS A 146 1.87 8.01 -16.48
C HIS A 146 2.76 7.50 -15.35
N GLU A 147 2.47 7.87 -14.10
CA GLU A 147 3.23 7.38 -12.94
C GLU A 147 3.04 5.88 -12.76
N PHE A 148 1.81 5.37 -12.81
CA PHE A 148 1.56 3.94 -12.69
C PHE A 148 2.10 3.14 -13.87
N GLU A 149 2.01 3.64 -15.09
CA GLU A 149 2.63 3.00 -16.26
C GLU A 149 4.15 2.84 -16.09
N ALA A 150 4.83 3.88 -15.61
CA ALA A 150 6.26 3.83 -15.33
C ALA A 150 6.61 2.84 -14.21
N ILE A 151 5.81 2.80 -13.14
CA ILE A 151 5.97 1.84 -12.04
C ILE A 151 5.83 0.41 -12.56
N LEU A 152 4.76 0.13 -13.30
CA LEU A 152 4.49 -1.19 -13.86
C LEU A 152 5.61 -1.65 -14.81
N GLU A 153 6.17 -0.75 -15.59
CA GLU A 153 7.31 -1.05 -16.46
C GLU A 153 8.55 -1.47 -15.65
N ILE A 154 8.86 -0.73 -14.56
CA ILE A 154 9.97 -1.07 -13.66
C ILE A 154 9.77 -2.47 -13.05
N LEU A 155 8.57 -2.76 -12.54
CA LEU A 155 8.26 -4.03 -11.90
C LEU A 155 8.39 -5.21 -12.88
N ARG A 156 7.90 -5.06 -14.11
CA ARG A 156 7.94 -6.09 -15.16
C ARG A 156 9.37 -6.35 -15.66
N ARG A 157 10.18 -5.30 -15.87
CA ARG A 157 11.58 -5.45 -16.27
C ARG A 157 12.40 -6.23 -15.24
N ASN A 158 12.19 -5.97 -13.96
CA ASN A 158 12.89 -6.70 -12.90
C ASN A 158 12.46 -8.17 -12.83
N LYS A 159 11.20 -8.48 -13.10
CA LYS A 159 10.69 -9.86 -13.16
C LYS A 159 11.38 -10.68 -14.26
N ILE A 160 11.59 -10.08 -15.43
CA ILE A 160 12.29 -10.72 -16.56
C ILE A 160 13.75 -10.96 -16.20
N ALA A 161 14.44 -9.97 -15.63
CA ALA A 161 15.85 -10.09 -15.25
C ALA A 161 16.10 -11.20 -14.21
N GLU A 162 15.16 -11.44 -13.29
CA GLU A 162 15.26 -12.53 -12.31
C GLU A 162 15.05 -13.92 -12.95
N GLN A 163 14.20 -14.01 -13.98
CA GLN A 163 13.95 -15.27 -14.70
C GLN A 163 15.12 -15.66 -15.61
N ASP A 164 15.82 -14.66 -16.16
CA ASP A 164 16.97 -14.87 -17.06
C ASP A 164 18.29 -15.06 -16.30
N ALA A 165 18.30 -14.83 -14.97
CA ALA A 165 19.50 -15.09 -14.17
C ALA A 165 19.81 -16.58 -14.13
N PRO A 166 21.03 -17.03 -14.53
CA PRO A 166 21.40 -18.43 -14.52
C PRO A 166 21.29 -18.98 -13.10
N SER A 167 20.54 -20.09 -12.94
CA SER A 167 20.48 -20.85 -11.68
C SER A 167 21.87 -21.35 -11.34
N ASN A 168 22.62 -20.59 -10.56
CA ASN A 168 23.84 -21.09 -9.95
C ASN A 168 23.47 -22.18 -8.93
N ARG A 169 23.41 -23.41 -9.39
CA ARG A 169 23.42 -24.63 -8.57
C ARG A 169 24.85 -25.11 -8.35
#